data_d1e073a662b463822ec7a6d2a147be1d
#
_entry.id   d1e073a662b463822ec7a6d2a147be1d
#
_cell.length_a   1.000
_cell.length_b   1.000
_cell.length_c   1.000
_cell.angle_alpha   90.00
_cell.angle_beta   90.00
_cell.angle_gamma   90.00
#
_symmetry.space_group_name_H-M   'P 1'
#
loop_
_entity.id
_entity.type
_entity.pdbx_description
1 polymer ?
#
loop_
_entity_poly.entity_id
_entity_poly.type
_entity_poly.pdbx_seq_one_letter_code
_entity_poly.pdbx_strand_id
1 'polypeptide(L)'
;MKAFFIIISACFFMHAAAQENKSVPVNKQSILLSIEKQEKELVHISDQVWSFAEIAMKEHQSAKVLSAYAEQKGFKVTRNVADIPTAFIAEYGSGKPIIGILGEFDALPGLSQKAMPSKEALNAGAAGHGCGHNMFGAASLGAAVAIKELIASGKLKGTVRFYGTPAEEDLAGKVYMARAGVFNDLDVCLDWHPDYENKANMQSTQAVVSYTVKFKGKSAHAAADPWNGKSALDAAELFNIGMNFMREHVKPSVRIHYVYKQAGNVPNVIPDEASVWIWIRDSKRSGVAEVEERMKEVARGAAQMTRTEVSFEMENGLYELLVNETGAKTLHKNMQIVGPITYTAEEKAFADQIMKAYGAEALGIDGSIKPLEETKADPSGGSTDVGDISYIVPEITLNAATAPYKSPWHSWVVVACGGMSIGHKGMLFAAKSLGTTMVDLFENEALRKEIRAEFEKRKGNESWKAMLPDGPPPVPKN
;
A
#
# COMPACT_ATOMS: atom_id res chain seq x y z
N MET A 1 25.35 -39.97 72.02
CA MET A 1 25.11 -38.87 71.04
C MET A 1 24.41 -39.48 69.84
N LYS A 2 23.06 -39.31 69.76
CA LYS A 2 22.26 -39.79 68.62
C LYS A 2 21.93 -38.57 67.74
N ALA A 3 22.42 -38.55 66.50
CA ALA A 3 22.11 -37.49 65.51
C ALA A 3 20.77 -37.80 64.85
N PHE A 4 19.87 -36.82 64.91
CA PHE A 4 18.58 -36.85 64.19
C PHE A 4 18.77 -36.20 62.84
N PHE A 5 18.54 -36.94 61.74
CA PHE A 5 18.41 -36.39 60.39
C PHE A 5 16.98 -36.00 60.12
N ILE A 6 16.71 -34.73 59.91
CA ILE A 6 15.42 -34.22 59.41
C ILE A 6 15.49 -34.15 57.87
N ILE A 7 14.68 -34.99 57.22
CA ILE A 7 14.48 -34.91 55.76
C ILE A 7 13.34 -33.91 55.49
N ILE A 8 13.67 -32.77 54.93
CA ILE A 8 12.70 -31.79 54.43
C ILE A 8 12.33 -32.18 52.99
N SER A 9 11.10 -32.75 52.82
CA SER A 9 10.54 -33.03 51.49
C SER A 9 9.97 -31.73 50.90
N ALA A 10 10.63 -31.17 49.91
CA ALA A 10 10.14 -30.01 49.16
C ALA A 10 9.18 -30.52 48.08
N CYS A 11 7.87 -30.35 48.30
CA CYS A 11 6.86 -30.54 47.27
C CYS A 11 6.91 -29.37 46.27
N PHE A 12 7.50 -29.59 45.11
CA PHE A 12 7.37 -28.68 43.95
C PHE A 12 5.94 -28.83 43.38
N PHE A 13 5.06 -27.89 43.64
CA PHE A 13 3.82 -27.73 42.90
C PHE A 13 4.16 -27.17 41.52
N MET A 14 4.24 -28.03 40.50
CA MET A 14 4.16 -27.58 39.10
C MET A 14 2.74 -27.07 38.82
N HIS A 15 2.56 -25.78 38.79
CA HIS A 15 1.39 -25.19 38.18
C HIS A 15 1.54 -25.35 36.64
N ALA A 16 0.99 -26.44 36.12
CA ALA A 16 0.68 -26.52 34.70
C ALA A 16 -0.44 -25.51 34.44
N ALA A 17 -0.10 -24.35 33.85
CA ALA A 17 -1.09 -23.45 33.28
C ALA A 17 -1.79 -24.24 32.16
N ALA A 18 -2.99 -24.73 32.42
CA ALA A 18 -3.85 -25.27 31.38
C ALA A 18 -4.18 -24.15 30.44
N GLN A 19 -3.53 -24.14 29.26
CA GLN A 19 -3.91 -23.32 28.15
C GLN A 19 -5.32 -23.75 27.76
N GLU A 20 -6.34 -22.96 28.13
CA GLU A 20 -7.70 -23.15 27.67
C GLU A 20 -7.69 -23.20 26.14
N ASN A 21 -7.88 -24.36 25.58
CA ASN A 21 -8.04 -24.59 24.16
C ASN A 21 -9.43 -24.07 23.77
N LYS A 22 -9.57 -22.70 23.68
CA LYS A 22 -10.81 -22.09 23.21
C LYS A 22 -11.00 -22.50 21.77
N SER A 23 -12.04 -23.28 21.50
CA SER A 23 -12.40 -23.67 20.14
C SER A 23 -12.60 -22.43 19.29
N VAL A 24 -12.06 -22.44 18.06
CA VAL A 24 -12.25 -21.34 17.10
C VAL A 24 -13.74 -21.11 16.88
N PRO A 25 -14.26 -19.87 16.95
CA PRO A 25 -15.67 -19.57 16.71
C PRO A 25 -16.14 -20.10 15.35
N VAL A 26 -17.36 -20.64 15.32
CA VAL A 26 -17.89 -21.39 14.15
C VAL A 26 -17.82 -20.59 12.84
N ASN A 27 -18.17 -19.29 12.87
CA ASN A 27 -18.11 -18.47 11.65
C ASN A 27 -16.66 -18.22 11.19
N LYS A 28 -15.71 -18.04 12.12
CA LYS A 28 -14.27 -17.93 11.77
C LYS A 28 -13.75 -19.25 11.21
N GLN A 29 -14.14 -20.39 11.77
CA GLN A 29 -13.78 -21.69 11.20
C GLN A 29 -14.34 -21.86 9.78
N SER A 30 -15.57 -21.39 9.53
CA SER A 30 -16.14 -21.38 8.18
C SER A 30 -15.32 -20.56 7.19
N ILE A 31 -14.76 -19.41 7.62
CA ILE A 31 -13.83 -18.62 6.81
C ILE A 31 -12.58 -19.42 6.46
N LEU A 32 -11.92 -20.04 7.46
CA LEU A 32 -10.70 -20.80 7.23
C LEU A 32 -10.93 -21.92 6.19
N LEU A 33 -12.02 -22.67 6.36
CA LEU A 33 -12.40 -23.75 5.44
C LEU A 33 -12.78 -23.23 4.04
N SER A 34 -13.44 -22.09 3.95
CA SER A 34 -13.78 -21.46 2.67
C SER A 34 -12.51 -21.07 1.90
N ILE A 35 -11.53 -20.41 2.55
CA ILE A 35 -10.26 -20.03 1.91
C ILE A 35 -9.47 -21.28 1.49
N GLU A 36 -9.45 -22.35 2.29
CA GLU A 36 -8.81 -23.62 1.92
C GLU A 36 -9.44 -24.25 0.65
N LYS A 37 -10.76 -24.20 0.53
CA LYS A 37 -11.44 -24.67 -0.69
C LYS A 37 -11.13 -23.80 -1.91
N GLN A 38 -10.92 -22.50 -1.73
CA GLN A 38 -10.60 -21.55 -2.77
C GLN A 38 -9.10 -21.55 -3.15
N GLU A 39 -8.21 -22.16 -2.37
CA GLU A 39 -6.75 -22.05 -2.50
C GLU A 39 -6.28 -22.16 -3.95
N LYS A 40 -6.67 -23.23 -4.68
CA LYS A 40 -6.25 -23.45 -6.06
C LYS A 40 -6.73 -22.36 -7.02
N GLU A 41 -7.95 -21.85 -6.82
CA GLU A 41 -8.51 -20.77 -7.64
C GLU A 41 -7.80 -19.45 -7.36
N LEU A 42 -7.54 -19.12 -6.07
CA LEU A 42 -6.87 -17.90 -5.67
C LEU A 42 -5.41 -17.87 -6.16
N VAL A 43 -4.69 -18.98 -6.02
CA VAL A 43 -3.33 -19.14 -6.56
C VAL A 43 -3.34 -18.96 -8.08
N HIS A 44 -4.27 -19.60 -8.78
CA HIS A 44 -4.39 -19.46 -10.24
C HIS A 44 -4.66 -18.01 -10.68
N ILE A 45 -5.55 -17.29 -9.98
CA ILE A 45 -5.84 -15.88 -10.25
C ILE A 45 -4.61 -15.02 -10.01
N SER A 46 -3.92 -15.22 -8.88
CA SER A 46 -2.68 -14.51 -8.56
C SER A 46 -1.61 -14.75 -9.64
N ASP A 47 -1.42 -15.99 -10.09
CA ASP A 47 -0.45 -16.35 -11.14
C ASP A 47 -0.82 -15.73 -12.50
N GLN A 48 -2.12 -15.64 -12.84
CA GLN A 48 -2.56 -14.94 -14.04
C GLN A 48 -2.22 -13.45 -13.97
N VAL A 49 -2.57 -12.75 -12.87
CA VAL A 49 -2.24 -11.34 -12.65
C VAL A 49 -0.73 -11.15 -12.68
N TRP A 50 0.03 -12.03 -12.02
CA TRP A 50 1.49 -12.04 -12.05
C TRP A 50 2.05 -12.12 -13.48
N SER A 51 1.46 -12.98 -14.33
CA SER A 51 1.91 -13.15 -15.71
C SER A 51 1.56 -11.99 -16.63
N PHE A 52 0.44 -11.30 -16.38
CA PHE A 52 0.03 -10.11 -17.13
C PHE A 52 0.94 -8.93 -16.84
N ALA A 53 1.30 -8.71 -15.58
CA ALA A 53 2.19 -7.66 -15.11
C ALA A 53 1.86 -6.30 -15.74
N GLU A 54 0.60 -5.88 -15.67
CA GLU A 54 0.09 -4.65 -16.26
C GLU A 54 0.36 -3.46 -15.35
N ILE A 55 0.87 -2.37 -15.91
CA ILE A 55 1.19 -1.14 -15.14
C ILE A 55 -0.04 -0.27 -14.96
N ALA A 56 0.10 0.76 -14.12
CA ALA A 56 -0.93 1.72 -13.73
C ALA A 56 -1.84 2.16 -14.90
N MET A 57 -3.15 2.12 -14.70
CA MET A 57 -4.24 2.45 -15.65
C MET A 57 -4.30 1.56 -16.90
N LYS A 58 -3.52 0.47 -16.96
CA LYS A 58 -3.51 -0.51 -18.07
C LYS A 58 -3.80 -1.94 -17.63
N GLU A 59 -4.27 -2.14 -16.42
CA GLU A 59 -4.50 -3.43 -15.75
C GLU A 59 -5.78 -4.13 -16.27
N HIS A 60 -6.01 -4.12 -17.59
CA HIS A 60 -7.28 -4.58 -18.19
C HIS A 60 -7.52 -6.09 -18.01
N GLN A 61 -6.49 -6.93 -18.17
CA GLN A 61 -6.61 -8.37 -18.01
C GLN A 61 -6.74 -8.75 -16.54
N SER A 62 -5.96 -8.11 -15.68
CA SER A 62 -5.99 -8.28 -14.23
C SER A 62 -7.36 -7.92 -13.65
N ALA A 63 -7.89 -6.73 -14.00
CA ALA A 63 -9.22 -6.30 -13.60
C ALA A 63 -10.32 -7.25 -14.13
N LYS A 64 -10.18 -7.74 -15.37
CA LYS A 64 -11.13 -8.69 -15.97
C LYS A 64 -11.15 -10.02 -15.21
N VAL A 65 -10.01 -10.59 -14.89
CA VAL A 65 -9.93 -11.88 -14.18
C VAL A 65 -10.52 -11.76 -12.78
N LEU A 66 -10.13 -10.74 -12.01
CA LEU A 66 -10.63 -10.51 -10.67
C LEU A 66 -12.13 -10.22 -10.66
N SER A 67 -12.62 -9.33 -11.55
CA SER A 67 -14.04 -9.00 -11.61
C SER A 67 -14.90 -10.16 -12.11
N ALA A 68 -14.41 -10.97 -13.04
CA ALA A 68 -15.12 -12.16 -13.52
C ALA A 68 -15.23 -13.23 -12.42
N TYR A 69 -14.19 -13.41 -11.62
CA TYR A 69 -14.24 -14.31 -10.46
C TYR A 69 -15.28 -13.83 -9.44
N ALA A 70 -15.32 -12.54 -9.14
CA ALA A 70 -16.35 -11.96 -8.26
C ALA A 70 -17.77 -12.24 -8.80
N GLU A 71 -18.02 -12.04 -10.09
CA GLU A 71 -19.32 -12.34 -10.73
C GLU A 71 -19.66 -13.82 -10.64
N GLN A 72 -18.70 -14.71 -10.95
CA GLN A 72 -18.87 -16.15 -10.83
C GLN A 72 -19.26 -16.56 -9.41
N LYS A 73 -18.68 -15.90 -8.39
CA LYS A 73 -19.02 -16.13 -6.97
C LYS A 73 -20.32 -15.41 -6.54
N GLY A 74 -21.00 -14.71 -7.45
CA GLY A 74 -22.34 -14.14 -7.25
C GLY A 74 -22.36 -12.73 -6.66
N PHE A 75 -21.29 -11.97 -6.77
CA PHE A 75 -21.28 -10.55 -6.47
C PHE A 75 -21.95 -9.75 -7.59
N LYS A 76 -22.55 -8.63 -7.23
CA LYS A 76 -22.91 -7.58 -8.18
C LYS A 76 -21.67 -6.74 -8.47
N VAL A 77 -21.19 -6.74 -9.71
CA VAL A 77 -19.98 -6.00 -10.11
C VAL A 77 -20.35 -4.72 -10.85
N THR A 78 -19.79 -3.60 -10.38
CA THR A 78 -19.82 -2.30 -11.05
C THR A 78 -18.43 -2.00 -11.58
N ARG A 79 -18.28 -1.79 -12.88
CA ARG A 79 -17.01 -1.50 -13.57
C ARG A 79 -16.87 -0.03 -13.91
N ASN A 80 -15.68 0.38 -14.33
CA ASN A 80 -15.37 1.77 -14.72
C ASN A 80 -15.67 2.78 -13.60
N VAL A 81 -15.28 2.43 -12.39
CA VAL A 81 -15.52 3.24 -11.19
C VAL A 81 -14.61 4.49 -11.23
N ALA A 82 -15.19 5.66 -10.94
CA ALA A 82 -14.49 6.95 -10.96
C ALA A 82 -13.82 7.27 -12.33
N ASP A 83 -14.44 6.82 -13.44
CA ASP A 83 -13.92 6.96 -14.80
C ASP A 83 -12.55 6.26 -15.03
N ILE A 84 -12.22 5.28 -14.18
CA ILE A 84 -11.04 4.43 -14.34
C ILE A 84 -11.49 3.09 -14.94
N PRO A 85 -11.11 2.75 -16.19
CA PRO A 85 -11.60 1.54 -16.88
C PRO A 85 -11.27 0.24 -16.16
N THR A 86 -10.19 0.21 -15.39
CA THR A 86 -9.69 -0.96 -14.66
C THR A 86 -10.18 -1.03 -13.21
N ALA A 87 -10.80 0.06 -12.68
CA ALA A 87 -11.40 0.07 -11.36
C ALA A 87 -12.78 -0.58 -11.35
N PHE A 88 -13.07 -1.36 -10.32
CA PHE A 88 -14.38 -1.98 -10.16
C PHE A 88 -14.75 -2.18 -8.68
N ILE A 89 -16.06 -2.34 -8.41
CA ILE A 89 -16.60 -2.69 -7.09
C ILE A 89 -17.39 -3.97 -7.22
N ALA A 90 -17.14 -4.94 -6.35
CA ALA A 90 -17.93 -6.16 -6.21
C ALA A 90 -18.65 -6.14 -4.86
N GLU A 91 -19.98 -6.11 -4.88
CA GLU A 91 -20.83 -5.96 -3.70
C GLU A 91 -21.73 -7.17 -3.51
N TYR A 92 -21.91 -7.61 -2.25
CA TYR A 92 -22.88 -8.63 -1.88
C TYR A 92 -23.49 -8.34 -0.50
N GLY A 93 -24.79 -8.60 -0.39
CA GLY A 93 -25.59 -8.37 0.81
C GLY A 93 -26.41 -7.09 0.74
N SER A 94 -26.92 -6.64 1.87
CA SER A 94 -27.71 -5.40 1.95
C SER A 94 -27.74 -4.85 3.37
N GLY A 95 -27.83 -3.53 3.49
CA GLY A 95 -27.89 -2.84 4.78
C GLY A 95 -26.53 -2.80 5.51
N LYS A 96 -26.62 -2.33 6.75
CA LYS A 96 -25.45 -2.14 7.63
C LYS A 96 -25.15 -3.41 8.46
N PRO A 97 -23.87 -3.64 8.86
CA PRO A 97 -22.72 -2.83 8.50
C PRO A 97 -22.30 -3.01 7.05
N ILE A 98 -21.63 -2.01 6.46
CA ILE A 98 -20.97 -2.11 5.15
C ILE A 98 -19.47 -2.18 5.42
N ILE A 99 -18.87 -3.34 5.18
CA ILE A 99 -17.44 -3.57 5.37
C ILE A 99 -16.76 -3.63 4.00
N GLY A 100 -15.79 -2.71 3.79
CA GLY A 100 -14.97 -2.65 2.60
C GLY A 100 -13.69 -3.46 2.73
N ILE A 101 -13.17 -3.93 1.60
CA ILE A 101 -11.84 -4.51 1.49
C ILE A 101 -11.22 -4.08 0.17
N LEU A 102 -9.98 -3.58 0.21
CA LEU A 102 -9.24 -3.11 -0.96
C LEU A 102 -8.48 -4.26 -1.62
N GLY A 103 -8.22 -4.13 -2.92
CA GLY A 103 -7.41 -5.09 -3.67
C GLY A 103 -6.69 -4.41 -4.81
N GLU A 104 -5.37 -4.26 -4.71
CA GLU A 104 -4.46 -3.74 -5.72
C GLU A 104 -4.04 -4.85 -6.70
N PHE A 105 -3.65 -4.47 -7.93
CA PHE A 105 -3.23 -5.43 -8.97
C PHE A 105 -2.38 -4.82 -10.08
N ASP A 106 -1.80 -3.63 -9.87
CA ASP A 106 -0.85 -2.99 -10.79
C ASP A 106 0.57 -3.48 -10.58
N ALA A 107 1.40 -3.39 -11.64
CA ALA A 107 2.79 -3.82 -11.68
C ALA A 107 3.73 -2.64 -11.94
N LEU A 108 5.01 -2.82 -11.62
CA LEU A 108 6.07 -1.86 -11.82
C LEU A 108 6.79 -2.06 -13.16
N PRO A 109 7.12 -1.00 -13.91
CA PRO A 109 7.83 -1.10 -15.17
C PRO A 109 9.27 -1.64 -14.98
N GLY A 110 9.76 -2.41 -15.97
CA GLY A 110 11.15 -2.85 -16.04
C GLY A 110 11.56 -3.93 -15.05
N LEU A 111 10.63 -4.55 -14.32
CA LEU A 111 10.90 -5.55 -13.29
C LEU A 111 10.53 -6.99 -13.70
N SER A 112 10.33 -7.26 -15.01
CA SER A 112 10.01 -8.61 -15.47
C SER A 112 11.01 -9.64 -14.95
N GLN A 113 10.52 -10.74 -14.38
CA GLN A 113 11.33 -11.77 -13.72
C GLN A 113 10.61 -13.11 -13.78
N LYS A 114 11.37 -14.20 -13.93
CA LYS A 114 10.87 -15.57 -13.77
C LYS A 114 10.71 -15.93 -12.29
N ALA A 115 9.81 -16.85 -11.99
CA ALA A 115 9.62 -17.40 -10.63
C ALA A 115 10.75 -18.39 -10.29
N MET A 116 11.97 -17.88 -10.06
CA MET A 116 13.18 -18.67 -9.80
C MET A 116 14.19 -17.86 -8.95
N PRO A 117 15.13 -18.54 -8.25
CA PRO A 117 16.03 -17.87 -7.30
C PRO A 117 17.26 -17.21 -7.97
N SER A 118 17.16 -16.85 -9.24
CA SER A 118 18.20 -16.11 -9.97
C SER A 118 17.57 -15.01 -10.81
N LYS A 119 18.30 -13.90 -11.04
CA LYS A 119 17.81 -12.78 -11.83
C LYS A 119 17.76 -13.17 -13.32
N GLU A 120 16.57 -13.42 -13.81
CA GLU A 120 16.32 -13.76 -15.21
C GLU A 120 14.94 -13.20 -15.61
N ALA A 121 14.93 -12.24 -16.54
CA ALA A 121 13.67 -11.65 -17.01
C ALA A 121 12.81 -12.69 -17.73
N LEU A 122 11.50 -12.69 -17.50
CA LEU A 122 10.56 -13.46 -18.30
C LEU A 122 10.46 -12.84 -19.71
N ASN A 123 10.32 -11.50 -19.77
CA ASN A 123 10.33 -10.72 -21.01
C ASN A 123 11.22 -9.48 -20.77
N ALA A 124 12.32 -9.36 -21.49
CA ALA A 124 13.29 -8.27 -21.28
C ALA A 124 12.63 -6.88 -21.37
N GLY A 125 12.83 -6.04 -20.36
CA GLY A 125 12.29 -4.68 -20.29
C GLY A 125 10.80 -4.57 -19.93
N ALA A 126 10.08 -5.70 -19.81
CA ALA A 126 8.67 -5.69 -19.41
C ALA A 126 8.49 -5.42 -17.91
N ALA A 127 7.25 -5.18 -17.49
CA ALA A 127 6.88 -4.95 -16.10
C ALA A 127 6.89 -6.26 -15.27
N GLY A 128 6.83 -6.11 -13.94
CA GLY A 128 6.72 -7.21 -12.99
C GLY A 128 6.15 -6.74 -11.65
N HIS A 129 5.51 -7.63 -10.90
CA HIS A 129 4.90 -7.32 -9.61
C HIS A 129 5.95 -7.21 -8.49
N GLY A 130 6.76 -6.13 -8.54
CA GLY A 130 7.82 -5.85 -7.57
C GLY A 130 7.32 -5.41 -6.18
N CYS A 131 6.01 -5.18 -6.04
CA CYS A 131 5.33 -4.91 -4.78
C CYS A 131 4.41 -6.07 -4.34
N GLY A 132 4.19 -7.06 -5.21
CA GLY A 132 3.39 -8.25 -4.91
C GLY A 132 1.87 -8.04 -5.06
N HIS A 133 1.42 -7.01 -5.77
CA HIS A 133 0.00 -6.70 -5.96
C HIS A 133 -0.78 -7.79 -6.69
N ASN A 134 -0.11 -8.68 -7.43
CA ASN A 134 -0.75 -9.89 -7.98
C ASN A 134 -1.42 -10.76 -6.89
N MET A 135 -0.82 -10.82 -5.70
CA MET A 135 -1.35 -11.56 -4.55
C MET A 135 -2.38 -10.73 -3.78
N PHE A 136 -2.21 -9.40 -3.75
CA PHE A 136 -3.04 -8.49 -2.96
C PHE A 136 -4.52 -8.59 -3.36
N GLY A 137 -4.83 -8.35 -4.64
CA GLY A 137 -6.21 -8.45 -5.14
C GLY A 137 -6.82 -9.84 -4.94
N ALA A 138 -6.05 -10.90 -5.18
CA ALA A 138 -6.52 -12.28 -5.03
C ALA A 138 -6.89 -12.64 -3.58
N ALA A 139 -6.03 -12.30 -2.61
CA ALA A 139 -6.29 -12.58 -1.19
C ALA A 139 -7.53 -11.82 -0.67
N SER A 140 -7.60 -10.52 -0.95
CA SER A 140 -8.71 -9.67 -0.55
C SER A 140 -10.04 -10.16 -1.12
N LEU A 141 -10.05 -10.55 -2.38
CA LEU A 141 -11.25 -11.11 -3.04
C LEU A 141 -11.64 -12.47 -2.44
N GLY A 142 -10.67 -13.34 -2.12
CA GLY A 142 -10.90 -14.60 -1.43
C GLY A 142 -11.55 -14.41 -0.06
N ALA A 143 -11.07 -13.43 0.72
CA ALA A 143 -11.68 -13.05 2.00
C ALA A 143 -13.12 -12.54 1.83
N ALA A 144 -13.36 -11.68 0.82
CA ALA A 144 -14.69 -11.18 0.51
C ALA A 144 -15.66 -12.30 0.12
N VAL A 145 -15.20 -13.29 -0.68
CA VAL A 145 -16.01 -14.48 -1.05
C VAL A 145 -16.37 -15.31 0.17
N ALA A 146 -15.44 -15.54 1.09
CA ALA A 146 -15.71 -16.29 2.31
C ALA A 146 -16.75 -15.58 3.21
N ILE A 147 -16.71 -14.27 3.34
CA ILE A 147 -17.73 -13.46 4.05
C ILE A 147 -19.08 -13.53 3.31
N LYS A 148 -19.06 -13.41 1.98
CA LYS A 148 -20.28 -13.54 1.15
C LYS A 148 -20.99 -14.85 1.40
N GLU A 149 -20.29 -15.98 1.57
CA GLU A 149 -20.89 -17.27 1.88
C GLU A 149 -21.60 -17.28 3.24
N LEU A 150 -21.07 -16.60 4.24
CA LEU A 150 -21.73 -16.43 5.55
C LEU A 150 -22.97 -15.53 5.46
N ILE A 151 -22.93 -14.46 4.66
CA ILE A 151 -24.10 -13.61 4.42
C ILE A 151 -25.17 -14.39 3.65
N ALA A 152 -24.80 -15.11 2.60
CA ALA A 152 -25.72 -15.90 1.79
C ALA A 152 -26.43 -17.02 2.59
N SER A 153 -25.73 -17.61 3.59
CA SER A 153 -26.31 -18.61 4.50
C SER A 153 -27.09 -18.03 5.68
N GLY A 154 -27.23 -16.68 5.75
CA GLY A 154 -27.95 -16.00 6.83
C GLY A 154 -27.22 -15.96 8.19
N LYS A 155 -25.96 -16.39 8.23
CA LYS A 155 -25.14 -16.37 9.45
C LYS A 155 -24.61 -14.99 9.79
N LEU A 156 -24.40 -14.13 8.78
CA LEU A 156 -24.06 -12.71 8.91
C LEU A 156 -25.11 -11.85 8.25
N LYS A 157 -25.25 -10.61 8.71
CA LYS A 157 -26.12 -9.59 8.11
C LYS A 157 -25.30 -8.36 7.80
N GLY A 158 -25.59 -7.69 6.69
CA GLY A 158 -24.88 -6.50 6.23
C GLY A 158 -24.38 -6.66 4.80
N THR A 159 -23.42 -5.83 4.40
CA THR A 159 -22.87 -5.75 3.05
C THR A 159 -21.36 -5.92 3.10
N VAL A 160 -20.83 -6.83 2.29
CA VAL A 160 -19.39 -6.89 1.98
C VAL A 160 -19.13 -6.27 0.62
N ARG A 161 -18.10 -5.44 0.53
CA ARG A 161 -17.74 -4.74 -0.70
C ARG A 161 -16.25 -4.84 -0.96
N PHE A 162 -15.89 -5.55 -2.04
CA PHE A 162 -14.51 -5.59 -2.54
C PHE A 162 -14.32 -4.45 -3.54
N TYR A 163 -13.22 -3.73 -3.40
CA TYR A 163 -12.80 -2.67 -4.31
C TYR A 163 -11.57 -3.11 -5.07
N GLY A 164 -11.70 -3.32 -6.38
CA GLY A 164 -10.55 -3.45 -7.27
C GLY A 164 -9.95 -2.08 -7.52
N THR A 165 -8.77 -1.84 -6.94
CA THR A 165 -8.11 -0.53 -6.87
C THR A 165 -6.82 -0.53 -7.69
N PRO A 166 -6.88 -0.11 -8.97
CA PRO A 166 -5.72 -0.01 -9.86
C PRO A 166 -4.82 1.19 -9.54
N ALA A 167 -3.63 1.21 -10.12
CA ALA A 167 -2.73 2.36 -10.21
C ALA A 167 -2.26 2.93 -8.87
N GLU A 168 -1.91 2.08 -7.91
CA GLU A 168 -1.32 2.49 -6.64
C GLU A 168 0.09 3.05 -6.84
N GLU A 169 0.92 2.38 -7.63
CA GLU A 169 2.37 2.60 -7.76
C GLU A 169 2.76 3.95 -8.40
N ASP A 170 1.87 4.59 -9.14
CA ASP A 170 2.22 5.80 -9.89
C ASP A 170 1.13 6.90 -9.83
N LEU A 171 -0.12 6.56 -10.08
CA LEU A 171 -1.16 7.54 -10.39
C LEU A 171 -2.21 7.73 -9.29
N ALA A 172 -2.02 7.11 -8.10
CA ALA A 172 -2.91 7.27 -6.95
C ALA A 172 -4.40 6.96 -7.26
N GLY A 173 -4.66 5.78 -7.83
CA GLY A 173 -6.00 5.39 -8.30
C GLY A 173 -7.07 5.48 -7.23
N LYS A 174 -6.75 5.12 -5.97
CA LYS A 174 -7.68 5.21 -4.83
C LYS A 174 -8.08 6.65 -4.50
N VAL A 175 -7.21 7.65 -4.75
CA VAL A 175 -7.55 9.06 -4.52
C VAL A 175 -8.63 9.53 -5.51
N TYR A 176 -8.59 9.08 -6.78
CA TYR A 176 -9.67 9.34 -7.76
C TYR A 176 -10.98 8.66 -7.34
N MET A 177 -10.91 7.41 -6.88
CA MET A 177 -12.07 6.68 -6.38
C MET A 177 -12.65 7.36 -5.12
N ALA A 178 -11.79 7.83 -4.21
CA ALA A 178 -12.18 8.59 -3.03
C ALA A 178 -12.85 9.92 -3.38
N ARG A 179 -12.31 10.65 -4.37
CA ARG A 179 -12.91 11.88 -4.90
C ARG A 179 -14.31 11.64 -5.47
N ALA A 180 -14.54 10.48 -6.06
CA ALA A 180 -15.87 10.06 -6.53
C ALA A 180 -16.82 9.62 -5.40
N GLY A 181 -16.36 9.58 -4.14
CA GLY A 181 -17.18 9.32 -2.95
C GLY A 181 -17.52 7.85 -2.72
N VAL A 182 -16.88 6.89 -3.40
CA VAL A 182 -17.28 5.47 -3.35
C VAL A 182 -17.01 4.77 -2.02
N PHE A 183 -16.25 5.40 -1.12
CA PHE A 183 -15.94 4.88 0.22
C PHE A 183 -16.75 5.52 1.35
N ASN A 184 -17.56 6.56 1.06
CA ASN A 184 -18.16 7.42 2.08
C ASN A 184 -19.19 6.71 2.98
N ASP A 185 -19.81 5.64 2.53
CA ASP A 185 -20.85 4.90 3.24
C ASP A 185 -20.33 3.68 4.02
N LEU A 186 -19.02 3.41 3.98
CA LEU A 186 -18.41 2.31 4.69
C LEU A 186 -18.39 2.53 6.21
N ASP A 187 -18.55 1.45 6.97
CA ASP A 187 -18.37 1.47 8.42
C ASP A 187 -16.89 1.24 8.80
N VAL A 188 -16.21 0.31 8.10
CA VAL A 188 -14.78 0.00 8.24
C VAL A 188 -14.26 -0.47 6.88
N CYS A 189 -13.01 -0.16 6.57
CA CYS A 189 -12.27 -0.69 5.43
C CYS A 189 -11.09 -1.52 5.89
N LEU A 190 -10.71 -2.53 5.13
CA LEU A 190 -9.53 -3.35 5.39
C LEU A 190 -8.67 -3.40 4.14
N ASP A 191 -7.37 -3.52 4.36
CA ASP A 191 -6.41 -3.85 3.32
C ASP A 191 -5.31 -4.77 3.85
N TRP A 192 -4.40 -5.17 3.00
CA TRP A 192 -3.17 -5.81 3.40
C TRP A 192 -2.05 -5.48 2.41
N HIS A 193 -0.82 -5.63 2.85
CA HIS A 193 0.31 -5.45 1.94
C HIS A 193 1.26 -6.65 2.03
N PRO A 194 1.74 -7.19 0.90
CA PRO A 194 2.86 -8.12 0.88
C PRO A 194 4.08 -7.53 1.59
N ASP A 195 4.74 -8.34 2.43
CA ASP A 195 5.88 -7.94 3.25
C ASP A 195 6.80 -9.15 3.46
N TYR A 196 7.86 -8.98 4.23
CA TYR A 196 8.69 -10.06 4.75
C TYR A 196 8.34 -10.45 6.20
N GLU A 197 7.31 -9.85 6.80
CA GLU A 197 6.80 -10.14 8.14
C GLU A 197 5.28 -10.26 8.18
N ASN A 198 4.76 -11.09 9.11
CA ASN A 198 3.33 -11.13 9.41
C ASN A 198 3.04 -10.23 10.60
N LYS A 199 2.39 -9.10 10.40
CA LYS A 199 2.04 -8.15 11.47
C LYS A 199 0.75 -7.39 11.19
N ALA A 200 -0.01 -7.09 12.23
CA ALA A 200 -1.04 -6.08 12.16
C ALA A 200 -0.35 -4.70 12.16
N ASN A 201 -0.60 -3.89 11.15
CA ASN A 201 0.15 -2.64 10.97
C ASN A 201 -0.28 -1.59 12.01
N MET A 202 0.70 -1.11 12.77
CA MET A 202 0.56 -0.03 13.76
C MET A 202 1.43 1.19 13.38
N GLN A 203 1.94 1.21 12.14
CA GLN A 203 2.80 2.28 11.64
C GLN A 203 2.08 3.10 10.59
N SER A 204 2.19 4.43 10.69
CA SER A 204 1.75 5.35 9.65
C SER A 204 2.71 5.32 8.45
N THR A 205 2.28 5.88 7.33
CA THR A 205 3.09 6.13 6.14
C THR A 205 3.45 7.60 6.06
N GLN A 206 4.25 8.00 5.07
CA GLN A 206 4.53 9.41 4.82
C GLN A 206 3.46 10.03 3.93
N ALA A 207 3.00 11.23 4.28
CA ALA A 207 2.31 12.09 3.33
C ALA A 207 3.30 12.57 2.27
N VAL A 208 2.82 12.78 1.05
CA VAL A 208 3.63 13.25 -0.07
C VAL A 208 2.84 14.19 -0.98
N VAL A 209 3.53 15.11 -1.65
CA VAL A 209 3.01 15.83 -2.80
C VAL A 209 4.06 15.89 -3.91
N SER A 210 3.59 15.78 -5.13
CA SER A 210 4.38 15.76 -6.35
C SER A 210 3.99 16.91 -7.26
N TYR A 211 4.99 17.71 -7.70
CA TYR A 211 4.80 18.85 -8.61
C TYR A 211 5.80 18.83 -9.74
N THR A 212 5.35 19.25 -10.93
CA THR A 212 6.24 19.77 -11.96
C THR A 212 6.20 21.31 -11.91
N VAL A 213 7.32 21.91 -11.49
CA VAL A 213 7.53 23.36 -11.48
C VAL A 213 8.12 23.76 -12.83
N LYS A 214 7.38 24.58 -13.60
CA LYS A 214 7.76 24.97 -14.97
C LYS A 214 8.14 26.44 -14.99
N PHE A 215 9.30 26.72 -15.57
CA PHE A 215 9.80 28.07 -15.81
C PHE A 215 9.74 28.37 -17.30
N LYS A 216 9.26 29.58 -17.66
CA LYS A 216 9.17 30.06 -19.03
C LYS A 216 9.91 31.40 -19.16
N GLY A 217 10.86 31.44 -20.04
CA GLY A 217 11.71 32.58 -20.31
C GLY A 217 11.62 33.08 -21.76
N LYS A 218 12.77 33.44 -22.32
CA LYS A 218 12.89 33.91 -23.70
C LYS A 218 14.25 33.50 -24.27
N SER A 219 14.24 32.81 -25.39
CA SER A 219 15.48 32.44 -26.11
C SER A 219 16.20 33.64 -26.66
N ALA A 220 17.54 33.54 -26.72
CA ALA A 220 18.44 34.44 -27.40
C ALA A 220 19.73 33.71 -27.77
N HIS A 221 20.54 34.29 -28.66
CA HIS A 221 21.86 33.75 -28.97
C HIS A 221 22.80 33.99 -27.78
N ALA A 222 23.29 32.92 -27.13
CA ALA A 222 24.02 33.05 -25.88
C ALA A 222 25.31 33.86 -25.95
N ALA A 223 25.96 33.94 -27.11
CA ALA A 223 27.17 34.73 -27.29
C ALA A 223 26.95 36.11 -27.98
N ALA A 224 25.94 36.23 -28.87
CA ALA A 224 25.75 37.43 -29.67
C ALA A 224 24.88 38.50 -29.00
N ASP A 225 23.78 38.07 -28.32
CA ASP A 225 22.83 38.97 -27.70
C ASP A 225 22.14 38.41 -26.41
N PRO A 226 22.93 37.87 -25.45
CA PRO A 226 22.39 37.23 -24.25
C PRO A 226 21.48 38.16 -23.42
N TRP A 227 21.71 39.48 -23.48
CA TRP A 227 20.89 40.45 -22.75
C TRP A 227 19.44 40.55 -23.22
N ASN A 228 19.12 40.02 -24.42
CA ASN A 228 17.76 39.92 -24.95
C ASN A 228 17.04 38.63 -24.50
N GLY A 229 17.78 37.66 -23.90
CA GLY A 229 17.25 36.44 -23.37
C GLY A 229 16.77 36.54 -21.92
N LYS A 230 15.99 35.55 -21.50
CA LYS A 230 15.60 35.30 -20.11
C LYS A 230 15.73 33.80 -19.89
N SER A 231 16.73 33.39 -19.13
CA SER A 231 17.04 31.95 -18.95
C SER A 231 16.07 31.27 -17.97
N ALA A 232 15.26 30.36 -18.48
CA ALA A 232 14.43 29.50 -17.66
C ALA A 232 15.28 28.49 -16.86
N LEU A 233 16.44 28.08 -17.41
CA LEU A 233 17.38 27.23 -16.73
C LEU A 233 17.95 27.90 -15.47
N ASP A 234 18.38 29.17 -15.57
CA ASP A 234 18.88 29.91 -14.40
C ASP A 234 17.80 30.02 -13.31
N ALA A 235 16.53 30.22 -13.70
CA ALA A 235 15.42 30.19 -12.75
C ALA A 235 15.29 28.83 -12.04
N ALA A 236 15.39 27.72 -12.78
CA ALA A 236 15.33 26.39 -12.24
C ALA A 236 16.52 26.05 -11.32
N GLU A 237 17.73 26.54 -11.65
CA GLU A 237 18.91 26.41 -10.81
C GLU A 237 18.76 27.21 -9.50
N LEU A 238 18.35 28.49 -9.57
CA LEU A 238 18.08 29.30 -8.38
C LEU A 238 16.98 28.71 -7.50
N PHE A 239 15.94 28.16 -8.11
CA PHE A 239 14.89 27.42 -7.39
C PHE A 239 15.49 26.24 -6.62
N ASN A 240 16.29 25.39 -7.26
CA ASN A 240 16.91 24.23 -6.64
C ASN A 240 17.90 24.64 -5.52
N ILE A 241 18.66 25.73 -5.70
CA ILE A 241 19.52 26.29 -4.65
C ILE A 241 18.68 26.75 -3.46
N GLY A 242 17.59 27.49 -3.70
CA GLY A 242 16.66 27.92 -2.65
C GLY A 242 16.03 26.76 -1.90
N MET A 243 15.61 25.69 -2.59
CA MET A 243 15.11 24.47 -1.99
C MET A 243 16.16 23.76 -1.14
N ASN A 244 17.42 23.75 -1.57
CA ASN A 244 18.51 23.15 -0.81
C ASN A 244 18.81 23.94 0.48
N PHE A 245 18.77 25.28 0.44
CA PHE A 245 18.92 26.09 1.66
C PHE A 245 17.72 25.92 2.62
N MET A 246 16.51 25.76 2.07
CA MET A 246 15.32 25.53 2.87
C MET A 246 15.39 24.21 3.69
N ARG A 247 16.17 23.20 3.24
CA ARG A 247 16.33 21.93 3.98
C ARG A 247 16.84 22.12 5.41
N GLU A 248 17.63 23.14 5.68
CA GLU A 248 18.09 23.49 7.02
C GLU A 248 16.97 24.03 7.93
N HIS A 249 15.89 24.52 7.34
CA HIS A 249 14.81 25.26 8.02
C HIS A 249 13.46 24.55 7.99
N VAL A 250 13.46 23.23 7.82
CA VAL A 250 12.27 22.36 7.88
C VAL A 250 12.44 21.29 8.94
N LYS A 251 11.34 20.63 9.35
CA LYS A 251 11.39 19.57 10.35
C LYS A 251 12.27 18.39 9.88
N PRO A 252 12.92 17.65 10.79
CA PRO A 252 13.73 16.48 10.44
C PRO A 252 12.97 15.38 9.69
N SER A 253 11.64 15.30 9.84
CA SER A 253 10.76 14.38 9.12
C SER A 253 10.60 14.70 7.64
N VAL A 254 10.80 15.96 7.24
CA VAL A 254 10.66 16.41 5.84
C VAL A 254 11.71 15.80 4.94
N ARG A 255 11.29 15.34 3.76
CA ARG A 255 12.17 14.90 2.66
C ARG A 255 11.78 15.63 1.39
N ILE A 256 12.78 16.16 0.68
CA ILE A 256 12.60 16.88 -0.59
C ILE A 256 13.49 16.21 -1.63
N HIS A 257 12.91 15.77 -2.74
CA HIS A 257 13.62 15.14 -3.86
C HIS A 257 13.25 15.86 -5.13
N TYR A 258 14.20 16.05 -6.05
CA TYR A 258 13.88 16.63 -7.35
C TYR A 258 14.80 16.12 -8.45
N VAL A 259 14.28 16.21 -9.68
CA VAL A 259 15.03 15.98 -10.91
C VAL A 259 14.61 17.03 -11.96
N TYR A 260 15.50 17.34 -12.89
CA TYR A 260 15.12 18.12 -14.08
C TYR A 260 14.34 17.22 -15.06
N LYS A 261 13.16 17.65 -15.50
CA LYS A 261 12.47 17.08 -16.67
C LYS A 261 12.96 17.73 -17.96
N GLN A 262 13.29 19.04 -17.91
CA GLN A 262 13.81 19.82 -19.03
C GLN A 262 14.79 20.89 -18.51
N ALA A 263 15.92 21.07 -19.20
CA ALA A 263 16.97 22.00 -18.79
C ALA A 263 17.64 22.68 -19.99
N GLY A 264 16.95 22.87 -21.15
CA GLY A 264 17.47 23.34 -22.39
C GLY A 264 18.05 22.26 -23.31
N ASN A 265 18.43 22.61 -24.54
CA ASN A 265 18.84 21.64 -25.56
C ASN A 265 20.32 21.82 -26.00
N VAL A 266 20.78 23.05 -26.18
CA VAL A 266 22.13 23.36 -26.69
C VAL A 266 22.72 24.56 -25.96
N PRO A 267 24.03 24.61 -25.72
CA PRO A 267 24.65 25.64 -24.86
C PRO A 267 24.75 27.04 -25.51
N ASN A 268 24.59 27.16 -26.81
CA ASN A 268 24.65 28.42 -27.53
C ASN A 268 23.30 29.14 -27.72
N VAL A 269 22.23 28.56 -27.11
CA VAL A 269 20.90 29.17 -27.07
C VAL A 269 20.45 29.26 -25.61
N ILE A 270 20.05 30.47 -25.18
CA ILE A 270 19.47 30.67 -23.84
C ILE A 270 18.15 29.89 -23.75
N PRO A 271 18.01 28.96 -22.79
CA PRO A 271 16.81 28.16 -22.66
C PRO A 271 15.60 29.01 -22.28
N ASP A 272 14.53 28.93 -23.04
CA ASP A 272 13.25 29.60 -22.77
C ASP A 272 12.26 28.71 -21.99
N GLU A 273 12.58 27.43 -21.82
CA GLU A 273 11.82 26.49 -21.01
C GLU A 273 12.75 25.66 -20.16
N ALA A 274 12.37 25.48 -18.88
CA ALA A 274 12.96 24.54 -17.97
C ALA A 274 11.88 24.01 -17.00
N SER A 275 12.00 22.77 -16.56
CA SER A 275 11.08 22.20 -15.59
C SER A 275 11.77 21.28 -14.62
N VAL A 276 11.32 21.36 -13.36
CA VAL A 276 11.79 20.54 -12.22
C VAL A 276 10.64 19.74 -11.69
N TRP A 277 10.81 18.43 -11.65
CA TRP A 277 9.90 17.53 -10.94
C TRP A 277 10.36 17.36 -9.52
N ILE A 278 9.51 17.72 -8.56
CA ILE A 278 9.84 17.76 -7.13
C ILE A 278 8.81 16.99 -6.31
N TRP A 279 9.31 16.20 -5.35
CA TRP A 279 8.52 15.53 -4.35
C TRP A 279 8.85 16.10 -2.97
N ILE A 280 7.80 16.35 -2.17
CA ILE A 280 7.88 16.81 -0.79
C ILE A 280 7.16 15.79 0.07
N ARG A 281 7.84 15.24 1.07
CA ARG A 281 7.29 14.27 2.04
C ARG A 281 7.42 14.80 3.46
N ASP A 282 6.47 14.43 4.30
CA ASP A 282 6.53 14.61 5.76
C ASP A 282 5.71 13.51 6.45
N SER A 283 5.84 13.38 7.75
CA SER A 283 5.05 12.46 8.58
C SER A 283 3.56 12.83 8.64
N LYS A 284 3.20 14.07 8.24
CA LYS A 284 1.84 14.62 8.26
C LYS A 284 1.54 15.45 7.02
N ARG A 285 0.30 15.35 6.51
CA ARG A 285 -0.16 16.20 5.41
C ARG A 285 -0.02 17.70 5.72
N SER A 286 -0.28 18.11 6.96
CA SER A 286 -0.12 19.50 7.36
C SER A 286 1.31 20.02 7.22
N GLY A 287 2.31 19.19 7.52
CA GLY A 287 3.71 19.53 7.31
C GLY A 287 4.09 19.59 5.81
N VAL A 288 3.56 18.67 5.00
CA VAL A 288 3.71 18.74 3.53
C VAL A 288 3.13 20.05 3.00
N ALA A 289 1.92 20.47 3.47
CA ALA A 289 1.27 21.71 3.05
C ALA A 289 2.11 22.96 3.35
N GLU A 290 2.73 23.01 4.53
CA GLU A 290 3.62 24.10 4.92
C GLU A 290 4.82 24.23 3.97
N VAL A 291 5.48 23.12 3.67
CA VAL A 291 6.65 23.09 2.77
C VAL A 291 6.25 23.34 1.32
N GLU A 292 5.09 22.87 0.89
CA GLU A 292 4.51 23.11 -0.43
C GLU A 292 4.34 24.61 -0.70
N GLU A 293 3.77 25.38 0.22
CA GLU A 293 3.63 26.81 0.05
C GLU A 293 4.98 27.55 0.00
N ARG A 294 5.92 27.15 0.88
CA ARG A 294 7.29 27.71 0.83
C ARG A 294 8.01 27.36 -0.46
N MET A 295 7.82 26.18 -1.03
CA MET A 295 8.33 25.77 -2.33
C MET A 295 7.84 26.70 -3.44
N LYS A 296 6.54 27.02 -3.44
CA LYS A 296 5.94 27.95 -4.39
C LYS A 296 6.50 29.37 -4.24
N GLU A 297 6.76 29.82 -3.01
CA GLU A 297 7.39 31.13 -2.75
C GLU A 297 8.84 31.18 -3.29
N VAL A 298 9.64 30.14 -3.04
CA VAL A 298 11.01 30.01 -3.57
C VAL A 298 11.00 30.05 -5.09
N ALA A 299 10.08 29.32 -5.74
CA ALA A 299 9.97 29.31 -7.20
C ALA A 299 9.58 30.68 -7.78
N ARG A 300 8.64 31.40 -7.13
CA ARG A 300 8.29 32.78 -7.51
C ARG A 300 9.49 33.74 -7.37
N GLY A 301 10.27 33.60 -6.28
CA GLY A 301 11.50 34.38 -6.08
C GLY A 301 12.54 34.12 -7.16
N ALA A 302 12.77 32.86 -7.53
CA ALA A 302 13.69 32.49 -8.63
C ALA A 302 13.23 33.06 -9.96
N ALA A 303 11.93 32.97 -10.27
CA ALA A 303 11.35 33.56 -11.49
C ALA A 303 11.52 35.10 -11.55
N GLN A 304 11.32 35.77 -10.40
CA GLN A 304 11.51 37.22 -10.30
C GLN A 304 12.97 37.65 -10.56
N MET A 305 13.94 36.94 -9.97
CA MET A 305 15.36 37.21 -10.17
C MET A 305 15.80 37.09 -11.65
N THR A 306 15.23 36.16 -12.39
CA THR A 306 15.57 35.88 -13.79
C THR A 306 14.61 36.52 -14.79
N ARG A 307 13.59 37.26 -14.33
CA ARG A 307 12.53 37.87 -15.15
C ARG A 307 11.78 36.83 -16.01
N THR A 308 11.65 35.61 -15.54
CA THR A 308 10.88 34.52 -16.15
C THR A 308 9.50 34.41 -15.54
N GLU A 309 8.64 33.55 -16.11
CA GLU A 309 7.35 33.16 -15.56
C GLU A 309 7.48 31.79 -14.86
N VAL A 310 6.70 31.53 -13.81
CA VAL A 310 6.63 30.24 -13.19
C VAL A 310 5.19 29.73 -13.10
N SER A 311 5.00 28.45 -13.35
CA SER A 311 3.73 27.75 -13.15
C SER A 311 3.95 26.42 -12.43
N PHE A 312 2.88 25.94 -11.78
CA PHE A 312 2.89 24.75 -10.95
C PHE A 312 1.87 23.75 -11.49
N GLU A 313 2.32 22.56 -11.78
CA GLU A 313 1.46 21.44 -12.17
C GLU A 313 1.55 20.37 -11.09
N MET A 314 0.46 20.19 -10.33
CA MET A 314 0.35 19.11 -9.38
C MET A 314 0.20 17.80 -10.15
N GLU A 315 1.05 16.82 -9.86
CA GLU A 315 0.94 15.48 -10.43
C GLU A 315 -0.02 14.64 -9.58
N ASN A 316 0.27 14.54 -8.28
CA ASN A 316 -0.57 13.91 -7.25
C ASN A 316 -0.10 14.31 -5.85
N GLY A 317 -0.87 13.89 -4.85
CA GLY A 317 -0.47 13.92 -3.46
C GLY A 317 -1.27 12.90 -2.65
N LEU A 318 -0.66 12.45 -1.54
CA LEU A 318 -1.20 11.41 -0.67
C LEU A 318 -1.15 11.87 0.78
N TYR A 319 -2.16 11.50 1.55
CA TYR A 319 -2.14 11.60 3.01
C TYR A 319 -1.28 10.49 3.62
N GLU A 320 -0.80 10.71 4.82
CA GLU A 320 -0.27 9.64 5.66
C GLU A 320 -1.39 8.69 6.09
N LEU A 321 -1.04 7.43 6.41
CA LEU A 321 -2.01 6.46 6.92
C LEU A 321 -2.43 6.83 8.35
N LEU A 322 -3.72 6.99 8.57
CA LEU A 322 -4.33 7.23 9.88
C LEU A 322 -4.57 5.88 10.59
N VAL A 323 -3.61 5.44 11.39
CA VAL A 323 -3.63 4.14 12.08
C VAL A 323 -4.86 4.00 12.99
N ASN A 324 -5.51 2.83 12.96
CA ASN A 324 -6.55 2.46 13.92
C ASN A 324 -6.06 1.30 14.80
N GLU A 325 -5.65 1.61 16.04
CA GLU A 325 -5.08 0.62 16.97
C GLU A 325 -6.10 -0.42 17.42
N THR A 326 -7.34 -0.03 17.65
CA THR A 326 -8.43 -0.95 18.04
C THR A 326 -8.66 -1.99 16.95
N GLY A 327 -8.66 -1.54 15.69
CA GLY A 327 -8.72 -2.41 14.52
C GLY A 327 -7.50 -3.33 14.41
N ALA A 328 -6.29 -2.78 14.52
CA ALA A 328 -5.04 -3.55 14.47
C ALA A 328 -4.94 -4.60 15.59
N LYS A 329 -5.36 -4.27 16.83
CA LYS A 329 -5.44 -5.22 17.93
C LYS A 329 -6.43 -6.36 17.65
N THR A 330 -7.54 -6.07 16.99
CA THR A 330 -8.52 -7.08 16.57
C THR A 330 -7.96 -7.98 15.49
N LEU A 331 -7.33 -7.40 14.48
CA LEU A 331 -6.63 -8.13 13.41
C LEU A 331 -5.54 -9.05 13.99
N HIS A 332 -4.70 -8.55 14.89
CA HIS A 332 -3.64 -9.35 15.51
C HIS A 332 -4.19 -10.60 16.23
N LYS A 333 -5.31 -10.48 16.97
CA LYS A 333 -5.97 -11.63 17.58
C LYS A 333 -6.44 -12.65 16.55
N ASN A 334 -6.91 -12.20 15.40
CA ASN A 334 -7.34 -13.06 14.30
C ASN A 334 -6.17 -13.72 13.58
N MET A 335 -5.06 -13.03 13.41
CA MET A 335 -3.81 -13.65 12.93
C MET A 335 -3.37 -14.80 13.85
N GLN A 336 -3.48 -14.64 15.17
CA GLN A 336 -3.17 -15.70 16.13
C GLN A 336 -4.11 -16.91 16.01
N ILE A 337 -5.38 -16.71 15.63
CA ILE A 337 -6.34 -17.79 15.33
C ILE A 337 -5.92 -18.55 14.06
N VAL A 338 -5.46 -17.83 13.03
CA VAL A 338 -4.95 -18.42 11.78
C VAL A 338 -3.68 -19.24 12.04
N GLY A 339 -2.82 -18.76 12.95
CA GLY A 339 -1.52 -19.35 13.26
C GLY A 339 -0.41 -18.95 12.28
N PRO A 340 0.86 -19.28 12.58
CA PRO A 340 2.01 -18.91 11.79
C PRO A 340 2.05 -19.65 10.44
N ILE A 341 2.69 -19.07 9.44
CA ILE A 341 2.96 -19.73 8.17
C ILE A 341 4.07 -20.77 8.37
N THR A 342 3.86 -21.98 7.87
CA THR A 342 4.87 -23.05 7.90
C THR A 342 5.49 -23.21 6.51
N TYR A 343 6.81 -23.08 6.42
CA TYR A 343 7.58 -23.24 5.19
C TYR A 343 8.31 -24.58 5.16
N THR A 344 8.33 -25.21 3.97
CA THR A 344 9.06 -26.46 3.74
C THR A 344 10.57 -26.22 3.68
N ALA A 345 11.36 -27.31 3.66
CA ALA A 345 12.81 -27.20 3.50
C ALA A 345 13.21 -26.57 2.15
N GLU A 346 12.46 -26.91 1.09
CA GLU A 346 12.67 -26.39 -0.26
C GLU A 346 12.37 -24.89 -0.33
N GLU A 347 11.30 -24.41 0.32
CA GLU A 347 10.96 -22.99 0.39
C GLU A 347 12.00 -22.18 1.16
N LYS A 348 12.51 -22.72 2.26
CA LYS A 348 13.62 -22.11 3.02
C LYS A 348 14.90 -22.05 2.19
N ALA A 349 15.24 -23.15 1.46
CA ALA A 349 16.38 -23.16 0.56
C ALA A 349 16.23 -22.15 -0.58
N PHE A 350 15.04 -22.01 -1.16
CA PHE A 350 14.74 -20.99 -2.17
C PHE A 350 14.95 -19.58 -1.59
N ALA A 351 14.43 -19.30 -0.39
CA ALA A 351 14.59 -18.02 0.28
C ALA A 351 16.08 -17.64 0.47
N ASP A 352 16.91 -18.59 0.89
CA ASP A 352 18.34 -18.36 1.05
C ASP A 352 19.07 -18.18 -0.29
N GLN A 353 18.68 -18.94 -1.31
CA GLN A 353 19.28 -18.85 -2.64
C GLN A 353 19.01 -17.53 -3.33
N ILE A 354 17.77 -17.05 -3.29
CA ILE A 354 17.38 -15.81 -3.94
C ILE A 354 18.05 -14.58 -3.29
N MET A 355 18.18 -14.56 -1.96
CA MET A 355 18.85 -13.47 -1.25
C MET A 355 20.37 -13.45 -1.55
N LYS A 356 21.01 -14.61 -1.60
CA LYS A 356 22.42 -14.74 -2.04
C LYS A 356 22.60 -14.29 -3.49
N ALA A 357 21.69 -14.68 -4.40
CA ALA A 357 21.74 -14.26 -5.80
C ALA A 357 21.52 -12.74 -5.98
N TYR A 358 20.78 -12.12 -5.08
CA TYR A 358 20.63 -10.66 -5.02
C TYR A 358 21.91 -9.96 -4.49
N GLY A 359 22.76 -10.66 -3.78
CA GLY A 359 23.96 -10.10 -3.12
C GLY A 359 23.68 -9.59 -1.69
N ALA A 360 22.61 -10.05 -1.06
CA ALA A 360 22.24 -9.74 0.31
C ALA A 360 22.51 -10.93 1.25
N GLU A 361 22.49 -10.67 2.55
CA GLU A 361 22.57 -11.69 3.58
C GLU A 361 21.32 -12.58 3.54
N ALA A 362 21.51 -13.90 3.55
CA ALA A 362 20.42 -14.87 3.63
C ALA A 362 19.99 -15.03 5.10
N LEU A 363 18.94 -14.31 5.48
CA LEU A 363 18.36 -14.33 6.82
C LEU A 363 17.17 -15.30 6.94
N GLY A 364 16.90 -16.09 5.89
CA GLY A 364 15.80 -17.05 5.80
C GLY A 364 14.46 -16.39 5.52
N ILE A 365 13.40 -17.17 5.77
CA ILE A 365 12.01 -16.71 5.70
C ILE A 365 11.30 -16.98 7.02
N ASP A 366 10.60 -15.98 7.56
CA ASP A 366 9.94 -16.06 8.85
C ASP A 366 8.41 -16.04 8.69
N GLY A 367 7.76 -17.13 9.08
CA GLY A 367 6.30 -17.24 9.09
C GLY A 367 5.64 -16.87 10.42
N SER A 368 6.41 -16.45 11.43
CA SER A 368 5.88 -16.08 12.74
C SER A 368 5.02 -14.81 12.69
N ILE A 369 4.07 -14.71 13.60
CA ILE A 369 3.27 -13.50 13.77
C ILE A 369 4.02 -12.59 14.74
N LYS A 370 4.37 -11.39 14.25
CA LYS A 370 5.08 -10.41 15.08
C LYS A 370 4.19 -9.84 16.17
N PRO A 371 4.73 -9.51 17.36
CA PRO A 371 3.98 -8.79 18.38
C PRO A 371 3.48 -7.44 17.85
N LEU A 372 2.41 -6.94 18.45
CA LEU A 372 1.98 -5.57 18.18
C LEU A 372 3.06 -4.58 18.60
N GLU A 373 3.43 -3.70 17.69
CA GLU A 373 4.34 -2.60 17.96
C GLU A 373 3.58 -1.40 18.51
N GLU A 374 4.30 -0.50 19.20
CA GLU A 374 3.75 0.81 19.53
C GLU A 374 3.74 1.71 18.28
N THR A 375 2.69 2.53 18.15
CA THR A 375 2.58 3.51 17.06
C THR A 375 3.69 4.55 17.20
N LYS A 376 4.52 4.72 16.17
CA LYS A 376 5.59 5.73 16.15
C LYS A 376 5.04 7.07 15.66
N ALA A 377 5.53 8.17 16.25
CA ALA A 377 5.14 9.52 15.85
C ALA A 377 5.63 9.88 14.44
N ASP A 378 6.85 9.45 14.09
CA ASP A 378 7.45 9.69 12.78
C ASP A 378 7.54 8.36 12.02
N PRO A 379 6.70 8.16 11.01
CA PRO A 379 6.76 6.96 10.19
C PRO A 379 8.06 6.90 9.39
N SER A 380 8.68 5.73 9.38
CA SER A 380 9.75 5.41 8.44
C SER A 380 9.17 4.56 7.33
N GLY A 381 9.27 4.96 6.10
CA GLY A 381 8.80 4.14 4.99
C GLY A 381 8.24 4.93 3.83
N GLY A 382 7.52 4.23 2.96
CA GLY A 382 6.92 4.76 1.77
C GLY A 382 5.65 5.58 2.03
N SER A 383 4.99 5.92 0.94
CA SER A 383 3.64 6.48 0.92
C SER A 383 2.73 5.47 0.23
N THR A 384 1.44 5.50 0.51
CA THR A 384 0.42 4.74 -0.19
C THR A 384 -0.86 5.55 -0.28
N ASP A 385 -1.63 5.38 -1.34
CA ASP A 385 -2.92 6.04 -1.52
C ASP A 385 -4.03 5.45 -0.62
N VAL A 386 -3.76 4.36 0.12
CA VAL A 386 -4.59 3.90 1.26
C VAL A 386 -4.65 4.95 2.36
N GLY A 387 -3.61 5.79 2.50
CA GLY A 387 -3.61 6.93 3.41
C GLY A 387 -4.83 7.83 3.23
N ASP A 388 -5.20 8.12 1.99
CA ASP A 388 -6.38 8.94 1.67
C ASP A 388 -7.70 8.29 2.12
N ILE A 389 -7.84 6.95 1.94
CA ILE A 389 -9.00 6.20 2.40
C ILE A 389 -9.11 6.27 3.92
N SER A 390 -7.98 6.19 4.63
CA SER A 390 -7.91 6.21 6.09
C SER A 390 -8.40 7.53 6.72
N TYR A 391 -8.54 8.60 5.95
CA TYR A 391 -9.16 9.88 6.37
C TYR A 391 -10.66 9.97 6.07
N ILE A 392 -11.22 9.00 5.34
CA ILE A 392 -12.65 8.91 5.00
C ILE A 392 -13.35 7.88 5.89
N VAL A 393 -12.72 6.73 6.09
CA VAL A 393 -13.24 5.59 6.83
C VAL A 393 -12.14 4.97 7.70
N PRO A 394 -12.46 4.41 8.90
CA PRO A 394 -11.47 3.65 9.65
C PRO A 394 -10.85 2.55 8.81
N GLU A 395 -9.51 2.51 8.74
CA GLU A 395 -8.74 1.55 7.97
C GLU A 395 -7.98 0.58 8.89
N ILE A 396 -7.91 -0.70 8.50
CA ILE A 396 -7.21 -1.77 9.23
C ILE A 396 -6.30 -2.50 8.26
N THR A 397 -4.98 -2.34 8.43
CA THR A 397 -3.97 -2.86 7.52
C THR A 397 -3.23 -4.07 8.10
N LEU A 398 -3.05 -5.11 7.29
CA LEU A 398 -2.24 -6.30 7.55
C LEU A 398 -0.98 -6.28 6.67
N ASN A 399 0.17 -6.61 7.25
CA ASN A 399 1.35 -7.03 6.47
C ASN A 399 1.51 -8.56 6.56
N ALA A 400 1.73 -9.22 5.43
CA ALA A 400 1.92 -10.68 5.37
C ALA A 400 3.22 -11.07 4.67
N ALA A 401 3.95 -12.03 5.25
CA ALA A 401 5.21 -12.51 4.71
C ALA A 401 5.01 -13.28 3.39
N THR A 402 5.46 -12.67 2.29
CA THR A 402 5.42 -13.21 0.93
C THR A 402 6.81 -13.37 0.32
N ALA A 403 7.85 -12.89 1.01
CA ALA A 403 9.22 -12.90 0.56
C ALA A 403 10.18 -13.14 1.74
N PRO A 404 11.46 -13.51 1.51
CA PRO A 404 12.48 -13.69 2.54
C PRO A 404 12.64 -12.45 3.44
N TYR A 405 13.07 -12.67 4.68
CA TYR A 405 13.27 -11.59 5.65
C TYR A 405 14.25 -10.52 5.12
N LYS A 406 13.85 -9.25 5.22
CA LYS A 406 14.55 -8.08 4.66
C LYS A 406 14.73 -8.09 3.14
N SER A 407 13.83 -8.75 2.41
CA SER A 407 13.82 -8.63 0.94
C SER A 407 13.74 -7.16 0.51
N PRO A 408 14.50 -6.76 -0.53
CA PRO A 408 14.37 -5.43 -1.09
C PRO A 408 13.05 -5.32 -1.88
N TRP A 409 12.17 -4.41 -1.49
CA TRP A 409 10.94 -4.11 -2.22
C TRP A 409 11.26 -3.39 -3.54
N HIS A 410 10.34 -3.41 -4.49
CA HIS A 410 10.52 -2.91 -5.86
C HIS A 410 11.72 -3.54 -6.56
N SER A 411 11.92 -4.84 -6.35
CA SER A 411 13.01 -5.61 -6.94
C SER A 411 12.55 -6.91 -7.59
N TRP A 412 13.43 -7.49 -8.41
CA TRP A 412 13.20 -8.78 -9.02
C TRP A 412 13.00 -9.93 -8.00
N VAL A 413 13.51 -9.77 -6.77
CA VAL A 413 13.32 -10.74 -5.67
C VAL A 413 11.85 -10.90 -5.33
N VAL A 414 11.14 -9.78 -5.15
CA VAL A 414 9.71 -9.79 -4.82
C VAL A 414 8.88 -10.33 -5.98
N VAL A 415 9.23 -9.95 -7.22
CA VAL A 415 8.56 -10.50 -8.43
C VAL A 415 8.69 -12.03 -8.47
N ALA A 416 9.89 -12.57 -8.27
CA ALA A 416 10.11 -14.01 -8.27
C ALA A 416 9.31 -14.72 -7.16
N CYS A 417 9.30 -14.15 -5.94
CA CYS A 417 8.56 -14.70 -4.81
C CYS A 417 7.05 -14.70 -5.04
N GLY A 418 6.50 -13.68 -5.72
CA GLY A 418 5.07 -13.53 -6.03
C GLY A 418 4.50 -14.63 -6.93
N GLY A 419 5.35 -15.31 -7.72
CA GLY A 419 4.99 -16.49 -8.53
C GLY A 419 5.37 -17.83 -7.88
N MET A 420 5.73 -17.86 -6.59
CA MET A 420 6.18 -19.06 -5.88
C MET A 420 5.31 -19.39 -4.67
N SER A 421 5.37 -20.63 -4.20
CA SER A 421 4.58 -21.09 -3.05
C SER A 421 4.80 -20.26 -1.77
N ILE A 422 5.98 -19.66 -1.59
CA ILE A 422 6.25 -18.77 -0.45
C ILE A 422 5.35 -17.54 -0.49
N GLY A 423 5.16 -16.92 -1.64
CA GLY A 423 4.23 -15.82 -1.85
C GLY A 423 2.78 -16.26 -1.68
N HIS A 424 2.40 -17.39 -2.30
CA HIS A 424 1.04 -17.94 -2.20
C HIS A 424 0.64 -18.25 -0.75
N LYS A 425 1.55 -18.74 0.10
CA LYS A 425 1.27 -18.98 1.53
C LYS A 425 1.00 -17.68 2.28
N GLY A 426 1.76 -16.62 2.00
CA GLY A 426 1.51 -15.28 2.56
C GLY A 426 0.15 -14.73 2.12
N MET A 427 -0.19 -14.88 0.83
CA MET A 427 -1.48 -14.52 0.26
C MET A 427 -2.65 -15.22 0.98
N LEU A 428 -2.55 -16.54 1.18
CA LEU A 428 -3.59 -17.32 1.85
C LEU A 428 -3.70 -16.98 3.35
N PHE A 429 -2.57 -16.70 4.00
CA PHE A 429 -2.54 -16.20 5.37
C PHE A 429 -3.25 -14.85 5.49
N ALA A 430 -3.01 -13.92 4.56
CA ALA A 430 -3.69 -12.63 4.50
C ALA A 430 -5.20 -12.81 4.31
N ALA A 431 -5.64 -13.63 3.34
CA ALA A 431 -7.06 -13.90 3.11
C ALA A 431 -7.76 -14.45 4.36
N LYS A 432 -7.15 -15.42 5.07
CA LYS A 432 -7.66 -16.01 6.32
C LYS A 432 -7.75 -14.97 7.44
N SER A 433 -6.71 -14.16 7.63
CA SER A 433 -6.63 -13.15 8.68
C SER A 433 -7.65 -12.02 8.48
N LEU A 434 -7.78 -11.53 7.25
CA LEU A 434 -8.76 -10.50 6.89
C LEU A 434 -10.19 -11.04 7.02
N GLY A 435 -10.47 -12.24 6.48
CA GLY A 435 -11.79 -12.85 6.54
C GLY A 435 -12.25 -13.11 7.98
N THR A 436 -11.36 -13.62 8.86
CA THR A 436 -11.70 -13.83 10.29
C THR A 436 -11.87 -12.51 11.04
N THR A 437 -11.14 -11.46 10.67
CA THR A 437 -11.31 -10.09 11.22
C THR A 437 -12.65 -9.49 10.80
N MET A 438 -13.02 -9.65 9.51
CA MET A 438 -14.33 -9.19 9.04
C MET A 438 -15.48 -9.87 9.81
N VAL A 439 -15.37 -11.14 10.21
CA VAL A 439 -16.40 -11.78 11.07
C VAL A 439 -16.64 -10.96 12.35
N ASP A 440 -15.56 -10.56 13.05
CA ASP A 440 -15.69 -9.73 14.25
C ASP A 440 -16.35 -8.38 13.93
N LEU A 441 -16.01 -7.79 12.80
CA LEU A 441 -16.60 -6.51 12.36
C LEU A 441 -18.07 -6.64 11.99
N PHE A 442 -18.53 -7.76 11.43
CA PHE A 442 -19.93 -7.98 11.13
C PHE A 442 -20.74 -8.28 12.41
N GLU A 443 -20.21 -9.07 13.33
CA GLU A 443 -20.92 -9.53 14.51
C GLU A 443 -20.95 -8.53 15.67
N ASN A 444 -19.91 -7.69 15.81
CA ASN A 444 -19.71 -6.87 17.00
C ASN A 444 -19.90 -5.37 16.72
N GLU A 445 -21.11 -4.85 17.00
CA GLU A 445 -21.42 -3.43 16.87
C GLU A 445 -20.60 -2.55 17.85
N ALA A 446 -20.34 -3.02 19.08
CA ALA A 446 -19.55 -2.28 20.05
C ALA A 446 -18.12 -2.07 19.55
N LEU A 447 -17.51 -3.10 18.98
CA LEU A 447 -16.18 -3.00 18.36
C LEU A 447 -16.16 -1.95 17.22
N ARG A 448 -17.15 -1.97 16.33
CA ARG A 448 -17.23 -0.96 15.25
C ARG A 448 -17.37 0.46 15.81
N LYS A 449 -18.13 0.65 16.89
CA LYS A 449 -18.25 1.95 17.57
C LYS A 449 -16.93 2.40 18.20
N GLU A 450 -16.16 1.50 18.79
CA GLU A 450 -14.82 1.80 19.35
C GLU A 450 -13.84 2.19 18.23
N ILE A 451 -13.80 1.42 17.14
CA ILE A 451 -12.98 1.70 15.94
C ILE A 451 -13.34 3.09 15.36
N ARG A 452 -14.64 3.39 15.22
CA ARG A 452 -15.12 4.68 14.73
C ARG A 452 -14.76 5.83 15.68
N ALA A 453 -14.92 5.66 16.98
CA ALA A 453 -14.58 6.68 17.96
C ALA A 453 -13.08 7.01 17.98
N GLU A 454 -12.22 5.99 17.84
CA GLU A 454 -10.79 6.18 17.69
C GLU A 454 -10.45 6.93 16.39
N PHE A 455 -11.05 6.53 15.27
CA PHE A 455 -10.88 7.19 13.98
C PHE A 455 -11.22 8.68 14.07
N GLU A 456 -12.40 9.05 14.59
CA GLU A 456 -12.82 10.44 14.72
C GLU A 456 -11.87 11.24 15.64
N LYS A 457 -11.40 10.62 16.73
CA LYS A 457 -10.44 11.24 17.64
C LYS A 457 -9.10 11.51 16.96
N ARG A 458 -8.58 10.55 16.18
CA ARG A 458 -7.27 10.68 15.50
C ARG A 458 -7.32 11.62 14.32
N LYS A 459 -8.40 11.57 13.55
CA LYS A 459 -8.67 12.49 12.43
C LYS A 459 -8.84 13.93 12.92
N GLY A 460 -9.46 14.12 14.08
CA GLY A 460 -9.73 15.46 14.64
C GLY A 460 -10.58 16.29 13.69
N ASN A 461 -10.18 17.53 13.47
CA ASN A 461 -10.87 18.48 12.60
C ASN A 461 -10.37 18.44 11.14
N GLU A 462 -9.49 17.50 10.81
CA GLU A 462 -8.96 17.38 9.45
C GLU A 462 -10.09 17.01 8.47
N SER A 463 -10.25 17.81 7.43
CA SER A 463 -11.18 17.54 6.34
C SER A 463 -10.39 17.01 5.16
N TRP A 464 -10.63 15.76 4.78
CA TRP A 464 -9.97 15.17 3.63
C TRP A 464 -10.32 15.91 2.33
N LYS A 465 -9.31 16.15 1.51
CA LYS A 465 -9.46 16.75 0.19
C LYS A 465 -8.47 16.06 -0.77
N ALA A 466 -8.99 15.57 -1.89
CA ALA A 466 -8.16 14.94 -2.92
C ALA A 466 -7.06 15.90 -3.40
N MET A 467 -5.82 15.44 -3.37
CA MET A 467 -4.66 16.15 -3.93
C MET A 467 -4.34 15.61 -5.32
N LEU A 468 -5.17 16.00 -6.27
CA LEU A 468 -5.11 15.57 -7.66
C LEU A 468 -5.23 16.78 -8.59
N PRO A 469 -4.72 16.69 -9.81
CA PRO A 469 -5.04 17.65 -10.86
C PRO A 469 -6.54 17.76 -11.08
N ASP A 470 -6.98 18.92 -11.56
CA ASP A 470 -8.35 19.09 -12.03
C ASP A 470 -8.61 18.17 -13.23
N GLY A 471 -9.85 17.66 -13.32
CA GLY A 471 -10.27 16.82 -14.44
C GLY A 471 -10.32 15.32 -14.14
N PRO A 472 -10.50 14.50 -15.18
CA PRO A 472 -10.61 13.05 -15.06
C PRO A 472 -9.25 12.39 -14.76
N PRO A 473 -9.26 11.10 -14.36
CA PRO A 473 -8.03 10.32 -14.25
C PRO A 473 -7.21 10.34 -15.55
N PRO A 474 -5.87 10.31 -15.48
CA PRO A 474 -4.98 10.35 -16.65
C PRO A 474 -4.90 8.98 -17.34
N VAL A 475 -6.05 8.44 -17.75
CA VAL A 475 -6.12 7.16 -18.47
C VAL A 475 -5.40 7.28 -19.80
N PRO A 476 -4.40 6.42 -20.11
CA PRO A 476 -3.72 6.46 -21.39
C PRO A 476 -4.71 6.29 -22.56
N LYS A 477 -4.61 7.16 -23.55
CA LYS A 477 -5.35 6.99 -24.80
C LYS A 477 -4.74 5.81 -25.56
N ASN A 478 -5.57 4.83 -25.95
CA ASN A 478 -5.19 3.70 -26.79
C ASN A 478 -4.70 4.15 -28.16
#